data_5f9aaf6a26cd98e6b43008c510354278
#
_entry.id   5f9aaf6a26cd98e6b43008c510354278
#
_cell.length_a   1.000
_cell.length_b   1.000
_cell.length_c   1.000
_cell.angle_alpha   90.00
_cell.angle_beta   90.00
_cell.angle_gamma   90.00
#
_symmetry.space_group_name_H-M   'P 1'
#
loop_
_entity.id
_entity.type
_entity.pdbx_description
1 polymer ?
#
loop_
_entity_poly.entity_id
_entity_poly.type
_entity_poly.pdbx_seq_one_letter_code
_entity_poly.pdbx_strand_id
1 'polypeptide(L)'
;MDTSAITVLVVDDHEPWRRFVRSALQANPKWKIIGEVADGVAAVHQAHKLKPDLIVLDIGLPTINGIEAARRIRTHASRSKILFLSENRSFDIVEEALRSGGNGYVVKSDAGELALGVEAVLQGKRFVSSSLALSSDRPDPSTSYRPLTKNVIEFPSPNLESLRRHEVMFHSDDRQFLDRVTLFIGSTLKAGNAAIVAATESHRANLLTRLETYGVDISVAIEQGRYLALDAADALSTFMRNGKPDPDLFMSAFGDLITTAVKATTVEHPRVAIFGECVHLLCEEDNAEAAVQMEKLGNRLLRIQPVDILCGYSVGIGQSDIERDLFQRVCAEHSAVHLR
;
A
#
# COMPACT_ATOMS: atom_id res chain seq x y z
N MET A 1 -3.84 18.55 36.24
CA MET A 1 -4.01 17.68 35.05
C MET A 1 -2.76 16.85 34.98
N ASP A 2 -2.89 15.56 35.16
CA ASP A 2 -1.76 14.62 35.23
C ASP A 2 -1.11 14.52 33.85
N THR A 3 0.15 14.98 33.75
CA THR A 3 0.91 15.02 32.49
C THR A 3 1.80 13.79 32.35
N SER A 4 1.28 12.60 32.72
CA SER A 4 2.04 11.38 32.53
C SER A 4 2.22 11.11 31.02
N ALA A 5 3.47 10.84 30.62
CA ALA A 5 3.77 10.50 29.23
C ALA A 5 3.07 9.19 28.86
N ILE A 6 2.44 9.16 27.70
CA ILE A 6 1.84 7.96 27.10
C ILE A 6 2.98 7.03 26.65
N THR A 7 2.96 5.81 27.13
CA THR A 7 3.99 4.80 26.82
C THR A 7 3.57 3.94 25.62
N VAL A 8 4.49 3.78 24.65
CA VAL A 8 4.22 3.08 23.39
C VAL A 8 5.21 1.93 23.18
N LEU A 9 4.68 0.76 22.82
CA LEU A 9 5.44 -0.38 22.30
C LEU A 9 5.25 -0.43 20.79
N VAL A 10 6.33 -0.48 20.03
CA VAL A 10 6.32 -0.60 18.57
C VAL A 10 6.69 -2.03 18.18
N VAL A 11 5.86 -2.65 17.34
CA VAL A 11 6.03 -4.05 16.91
C VAL A 11 5.89 -4.13 15.41
N ASP A 12 6.99 -4.41 14.73
CA ASP A 12 7.06 -4.60 13.29
C ASP A 12 8.37 -5.34 13.00
N ASP A 13 8.39 -6.36 12.16
CA ASP A 13 9.61 -7.13 11.84
C ASP A 13 10.54 -6.32 10.92
N HIS A 14 10.00 -5.36 10.20
CA HIS A 14 10.74 -4.53 9.27
C HIS A 14 11.28 -3.25 9.94
N GLU A 15 12.61 -3.16 10.08
CA GLU A 15 13.28 -2.05 10.79
C GLU A 15 12.97 -0.66 10.19
N PRO A 16 12.88 -0.43 8.87
CA PRO A 16 12.46 0.85 8.30
C PRO A 16 11.08 1.31 8.78
N TRP A 17 10.11 0.40 8.94
CA TRP A 17 8.80 0.74 9.50
C TRP A 17 8.89 1.11 10.99
N ARG A 18 9.67 0.40 11.78
CA ARG A 18 9.89 0.81 13.19
C ARG A 18 10.50 2.19 13.28
N ARG A 19 11.46 2.51 12.41
CA ARG A 19 12.08 3.84 12.31
C ARG A 19 11.07 4.93 11.91
N PHE A 20 10.23 4.63 10.92
CA PHE A 20 9.15 5.53 10.50
C PHE A 20 8.18 5.82 11.66
N VAL A 21 7.67 4.77 12.33
CA VAL A 21 6.76 4.89 13.46
C VAL A 21 7.40 5.71 14.57
N ARG A 22 8.68 5.46 14.86
CA ARG A 22 9.45 6.25 15.84
C ARG A 22 9.48 7.72 15.46
N SER A 23 9.81 8.06 14.23
CA SER A 23 9.85 9.44 13.75
C SER A 23 8.49 10.11 13.83
N ALA A 24 7.43 9.43 13.40
CA ALA A 24 6.06 9.95 13.44
C ALA A 24 5.56 10.20 14.87
N LEU A 25 5.90 9.31 15.81
CA LEU A 25 5.47 9.44 17.21
C LEU A 25 6.30 10.48 17.99
N GLN A 26 7.57 10.66 17.65
CA GLN A 26 8.44 11.66 18.30
C GLN A 26 7.99 13.11 18.03
N ALA A 27 7.16 13.35 17.01
CA ALA A 27 6.55 14.65 16.78
C ALA A 27 5.67 15.13 17.94
N ASN A 28 5.16 14.20 18.78
CA ASN A 28 4.40 14.54 19.99
C ASN A 28 5.20 14.20 21.24
N PRO A 29 5.65 15.20 22.03
CA PRO A 29 6.51 14.98 23.21
C PRO A 29 5.82 14.20 24.35
N LYS A 30 4.50 14.02 24.28
CA LYS A 30 3.74 13.22 25.25
C LYS A 30 3.83 11.72 24.97
N TRP A 31 4.27 11.29 23.78
CA TRP A 31 4.36 9.88 23.40
C TRP A 31 5.80 9.40 23.57
N LYS A 32 5.96 8.41 24.44
CA LYS A 32 7.27 7.84 24.75
C LYS A 32 7.34 6.39 24.32
N ILE A 33 8.20 6.09 23.35
CA ILE A 33 8.47 4.70 22.96
C ILE A 33 9.32 4.06 24.07
N ILE A 34 8.80 2.98 24.66
CA ILE A 34 9.43 2.26 25.77
C ILE A 34 9.96 0.88 25.38
N GLY A 35 9.69 0.46 24.14
CA GLY A 35 10.19 -0.79 23.59
C GLY A 35 9.91 -0.90 22.10
N GLU A 36 10.76 -1.64 21.41
CA GLU A 36 10.60 -2.03 20.01
C GLU A 36 10.94 -3.51 19.87
N VAL A 37 10.12 -4.26 19.14
CA VAL A 37 10.33 -5.69 18.88
C VAL A 37 9.95 -6.04 17.44
N ALA A 38 10.53 -7.12 16.94
CA ALA A 38 10.39 -7.56 15.55
C ALA A 38 9.69 -8.92 15.41
N ASP A 39 9.03 -9.39 16.46
CA ASP A 39 8.48 -10.76 16.53
C ASP A 39 7.21 -10.79 17.37
N GLY A 40 6.22 -11.61 16.95
CA GLY A 40 4.93 -11.66 17.62
C GLY A 40 4.98 -12.28 19.03
N VAL A 41 5.85 -13.27 19.26
CA VAL A 41 6.03 -13.86 20.61
C VAL A 41 6.71 -12.86 21.53
N ALA A 42 7.74 -12.17 21.02
CA ALA A 42 8.42 -11.10 21.76
C ALA A 42 7.45 -9.94 22.07
N ALA A 43 6.52 -9.62 21.17
CA ALA A 43 5.49 -8.61 21.39
C ALA A 43 4.61 -8.96 22.59
N VAL A 44 4.11 -10.19 22.68
CA VAL A 44 3.29 -10.67 23.81
C VAL A 44 4.07 -10.57 25.13
N HIS A 45 5.33 -11.02 25.14
CA HIS A 45 6.18 -10.96 26.32
C HIS A 45 6.45 -9.53 26.78
N GLN A 46 6.81 -8.64 25.84
CA GLN A 46 7.12 -7.23 26.18
C GLN A 46 5.86 -6.45 26.58
N ALA A 47 4.71 -6.70 25.94
CA ALA A 47 3.46 -6.09 26.36
C ALA A 47 3.08 -6.46 27.81
N HIS A 48 3.27 -7.72 28.20
CA HIS A 48 3.06 -8.16 29.57
C HIS A 48 4.04 -7.51 30.57
N LYS A 49 5.32 -7.41 30.20
CA LYS A 49 6.38 -6.85 31.04
C LYS A 49 6.26 -5.34 31.21
N LEU A 50 6.06 -4.62 30.10
CA LEU A 50 6.10 -3.16 30.05
C LEU A 50 4.74 -2.51 30.33
N LYS A 51 3.65 -3.21 30.06
CA LYS A 51 2.25 -2.73 30.18
C LYS A 51 2.06 -1.35 29.52
N PRO A 52 2.41 -1.21 28.25
CA PRO A 52 2.32 0.07 27.55
C PRO A 52 0.88 0.57 27.48
N ASP A 53 0.70 1.88 27.37
CA ASP A 53 -0.62 2.47 27.11
C ASP A 53 -1.11 2.17 25.70
N LEU A 54 -0.19 2.12 24.72
CA LEU A 54 -0.45 1.85 23.31
C LEU A 54 0.55 0.84 22.76
N ILE A 55 0.07 -0.05 21.91
CA ILE A 55 0.88 -0.95 21.08
C ILE A 55 0.56 -0.64 19.62
N VAL A 56 1.57 -0.22 18.85
CA VAL A 56 1.51 -0.15 17.39
C VAL A 56 2.00 -1.51 16.88
N LEU A 57 1.14 -2.27 16.20
CA LEU A 57 1.33 -3.69 15.96
C LEU A 57 1.15 -4.03 14.48
N ASP A 58 2.21 -4.50 13.85
CA ASP A 58 2.09 -5.09 12.52
C ASP A 58 1.40 -6.46 12.57
N ILE A 59 0.73 -6.83 11.46
CA ILE A 59 0.10 -8.16 11.30
C ILE A 59 1.10 -9.17 10.74
N GLY A 60 1.98 -8.76 9.83
CA GLY A 60 2.90 -9.63 9.10
C GLY A 60 4.10 -10.13 9.88
N LEU A 61 3.97 -10.38 11.18
CA LEU A 61 5.07 -10.76 12.05
C LEU A 61 5.48 -12.24 11.91
N PRO A 62 6.77 -12.56 12.10
CA PRO A 62 7.25 -13.93 12.20
C PRO A 62 6.77 -14.63 13.49
N THR A 63 6.89 -15.94 13.53
CA THR A 63 6.51 -16.89 14.60
C THR A 63 5.01 -16.95 14.86
N ILE A 64 4.40 -15.88 15.31
CA ILE A 64 2.93 -15.67 15.37
C ILE A 64 2.60 -14.32 14.75
N ASN A 65 1.56 -14.28 13.92
CA ASN A 65 1.13 -13.03 13.31
C ASN A 65 0.55 -12.05 14.34
N GLY A 66 0.42 -10.77 13.95
CA GLY A 66 -0.03 -9.71 14.85
C GLY A 66 -1.44 -9.90 15.40
N ILE A 67 -2.33 -10.57 14.65
CA ILE A 67 -3.70 -10.87 15.12
C ILE A 67 -3.66 -11.87 16.28
N GLU A 68 -2.89 -12.94 16.15
CA GLU A 68 -2.70 -13.92 17.22
C GLU A 68 -1.95 -13.31 18.41
N ALA A 69 -0.95 -12.46 18.14
CA ALA A 69 -0.26 -11.69 19.17
C ALA A 69 -1.25 -10.80 19.96
N ALA A 70 -2.15 -10.09 19.27
CA ALA A 70 -3.17 -9.26 19.90
C ALA A 70 -4.11 -10.05 20.79
N ARG A 71 -4.58 -11.22 20.35
CA ARG A 71 -5.40 -12.12 21.16
C ARG A 71 -4.69 -12.51 22.46
N ARG A 72 -3.43 -12.91 22.39
CA ARG A 72 -2.62 -13.28 23.57
C ARG A 72 -2.33 -12.09 24.47
N ILE A 73 -2.07 -10.92 23.90
CA ILE A 73 -1.88 -9.68 24.67
C ILE A 73 -3.14 -9.35 25.46
N ARG A 74 -4.33 -9.51 24.88
CA ARG A 74 -5.61 -9.22 25.57
C ARG A 74 -5.82 -10.05 26.82
N THR A 75 -5.31 -11.27 26.89
CA THR A 75 -5.44 -12.11 28.09
C THR A 75 -4.58 -11.62 29.26
N HIS A 76 -3.47 -10.90 28.99
CA HIS A 76 -2.47 -10.54 30.00
C HIS A 76 -2.25 -9.04 30.16
N ALA A 77 -2.54 -8.24 29.13
CA ALA A 77 -2.34 -6.78 29.09
C ALA A 77 -3.62 -6.08 28.57
N SER A 78 -4.76 -6.35 29.21
CA SER A 78 -6.10 -5.94 28.76
C SER A 78 -6.31 -4.42 28.67
N ARG A 79 -5.49 -3.60 29.36
CA ARG A 79 -5.59 -2.13 29.38
C ARG A 79 -4.88 -1.47 28.20
N SER A 80 -3.85 -2.09 27.64
CA SER A 80 -3.11 -1.52 26.50
C SER A 80 -4.03 -1.35 25.31
N LYS A 81 -4.00 -0.20 24.66
CA LYS A 81 -4.66 -0.01 23.37
C LYS A 81 -3.83 -0.67 22.28
N ILE A 82 -4.47 -1.23 21.27
CA ILE A 82 -3.78 -1.84 20.12
C ILE A 82 -4.22 -1.09 18.85
N LEU A 83 -3.25 -0.49 18.17
CA LEU A 83 -3.42 0.09 16.85
C LEU A 83 -2.65 -0.78 15.86
N PHE A 84 -3.36 -1.47 14.98
CA PHE A 84 -2.71 -2.22 13.91
C PHE A 84 -2.16 -1.26 12.86
N LEU A 85 -0.96 -1.55 12.36
CA LEU A 85 -0.32 -0.87 11.24
C LEU A 85 0.11 -1.95 10.25
N SER A 86 -0.60 -2.14 9.14
CA SER A 86 -0.39 -3.26 8.23
C SER A 86 -0.56 -2.86 6.76
N GLU A 87 0.09 -3.58 5.87
CA GLU A 87 -0.11 -3.43 4.43
C GLU A 87 -1.45 -4.00 3.94
N ASN A 88 -2.07 -4.87 4.73
CA ASN A 88 -3.26 -5.58 4.31
C ASN A 88 -4.49 -4.65 4.31
N ARG A 89 -5.24 -4.67 3.20
CA ARG A 89 -6.46 -3.86 2.98
C ARG A 89 -7.72 -4.70 2.92
N SER A 90 -7.62 -6.02 3.05
CA SER A 90 -8.78 -6.92 3.01
C SER A 90 -9.72 -6.62 4.19
N PHE A 91 -10.98 -6.41 3.90
CA PHE A 91 -12.01 -6.15 4.91
C PHE A 91 -12.05 -7.27 5.96
N ASP A 92 -11.93 -8.54 5.54
CA ASP A 92 -11.95 -9.70 6.44
C ASP A 92 -10.78 -9.65 7.44
N ILE A 93 -9.59 -9.24 6.99
CA ILE A 93 -8.40 -9.09 7.85
C ILE A 93 -8.56 -7.91 8.81
N VAL A 94 -9.09 -6.78 8.32
CA VAL A 94 -9.36 -5.61 9.16
C VAL A 94 -10.38 -5.95 10.25
N GLU A 95 -11.46 -6.62 9.87
CA GLU A 95 -12.51 -7.05 10.81
C GLU A 95 -11.96 -8.03 11.83
N GLU A 96 -11.17 -9.02 11.40
CA GLU A 96 -10.54 -10.00 12.28
C GLU A 96 -9.54 -9.34 13.25
N ALA A 97 -8.73 -8.40 12.77
CA ALA A 97 -7.82 -7.63 13.60
C ALA A 97 -8.57 -6.83 14.68
N LEU A 98 -9.67 -6.19 14.32
CA LEU A 98 -10.50 -5.44 15.26
C LEU A 98 -11.23 -6.36 16.25
N ARG A 99 -11.70 -7.55 15.82
CA ARG A 99 -12.29 -8.57 16.69
C ARG A 99 -11.27 -9.18 17.66
N SER A 100 -10.01 -9.30 17.26
CA SER A 100 -8.94 -9.83 18.10
C SER A 100 -8.56 -8.92 19.28
N GLY A 101 -9.21 -7.76 19.37
CA GLY A 101 -8.99 -6.77 20.43
C GLY A 101 -8.30 -5.49 19.93
N GLY A 102 -8.16 -5.29 18.62
CA GLY A 102 -7.70 -4.03 18.03
C GLY A 102 -8.63 -2.86 18.36
N ASN A 103 -8.05 -1.73 18.68
CA ASN A 103 -8.79 -0.48 18.91
C ASN A 103 -8.79 0.38 17.64
N GLY A 104 -7.87 0.13 16.70
CA GLY A 104 -7.82 0.78 15.42
C GLY A 104 -6.97 0.03 14.42
N TYR A 105 -7.05 0.47 13.16
CA TYR A 105 -6.34 -0.09 12.04
C TYR A 105 -5.87 1.02 11.10
N VAL A 106 -4.58 1.08 10.84
CA VAL A 106 -3.96 1.99 9.88
C VAL A 106 -3.33 1.14 8.79
N VAL A 107 -3.65 1.44 7.54
CA VAL A 107 -2.95 0.82 6.41
C VAL A 107 -1.60 1.48 6.23
N LYS A 108 -0.54 0.73 6.01
CA LYS A 108 0.83 1.27 5.83
C LYS A 108 0.91 2.29 4.68
N SER A 109 0.11 2.13 3.63
CA SER A 109 0.00 3.14 2.57
C SER A 109 -0.60 4.48 3.03
N ASP A 110 -1.36 4.46 4.12
CA ASP A 110 -1.97 5.64 4.73
C ASP A 110 -1.24 6.03 6.02
N ALA A 111 0.06 5.74 6.11
CA ALA A 111 0.86 5.95 7.32
C ALA A 111 0.91 7.41 7.79
N GLY A 112 0.61 8.38 6.93
CA GLY A 112 0.36 9.77 7.32
C GLY A 112 -0.78 9.94 8.34
N GLU A 113 -1.73 8.98 8.41
CA GLU A 113 -2.84 8.97 9.38
C GLU A 113 -2.46 8.34 10.73
N LEU A 114 -1.21 7.83 10.88
CA LEU A 114 -0.78 7.14 12.10
C LEU A 114 -0.99 8.00 13.36
N ALA A 115 -0.58 9.25 13.33
CA ALA A 115 -0.74 10.16 14.48
C ALA A 115 -2.22 10.39 14.84
N LEU A 116 -3.09 10.55 13.85
CA LEU A 116 -4.54 10.65 14.04
C LEU A 116 -5.13 9.37 14.63
N GLY A 117 -4.69 8.22 14.12
CA GLY A 117 -5.08 6.90 14.63
C GLY A 117 -4.69 6.71 16.09
N VAL A 118 -3.46 7.09 16.45
CA VAL A 118 -2.97 7.05 17.83
C VAL A 118 -3.81 7.92 18.75
N GLU A 119 -4.07 9.16 18.38
CA GLU A 119 -4.90 10.08 19.17
C GLU A 119 -6.32 9.54 19.38
N ALA A 120 -6.97 9.07 18.30
CA ALA A 120 -8.32 8.53 18.36
C ALA A 120 -8.40 7.32 19.30
N VAL A 121 -7.47 6.39 19.16
CA VAL A 121 -7.42 5.15 19.97
C VAL A 121 -7.15 5.45 21.45
N LEU A 122 -6.25 6.39 21.74
CA LEU A 122 -5.98 6.82 23.13
C LEU A 122 -7.20 7.50 23.77
N GLN A 123 -8.01 8.22 22.98
CA GLN A 123 -9.28 8.79 23.43
C GLN A 123 -10.42 7.74 23.57
N GLY A 124 -10.13 6.46 23.32
CA GLY A 124 -11.12 5.39 23.37
C GLY A 124 -12.02 5.29 22.14
N LYS A 125 -11.73 6.04 21.08
CA LYS A 125 -12.45 5.97 19.81
C LYS A 125 -11.86 4.84 18.95
N ARG A 126 -12.70 4.22 18.11
CA ARG A 126 -12.23 3.29 17.08
C ARG A 126 -11.72 4.10 15.90
N PHE A 127 -10.60 3.68 15.33
CA PHE A 127 -10.00 4.30 14.15
C PHE A 127 -9.78 3.24 13.06
N VAL A 128 -10.10 3.59 11.82
CA VAL A 128 -9.76 2.80 10.63
C VAL A 128 -9.34 3.79 9.56
N SER A 129 -8.25 3.49 8.85
CA SER A 129 -7.78 4.34 7.75
C SER A 129 -8.89 4.74 6.79
N SER A 130 -8.89 5.98 6.38
CA SER A 130 -9.93 6.56 5.51
C SER A 130 -10.11 5.77 4.21
N SER A 131 -9.04 5.23 3.66
CA SER A 131 -9.08 4.39 2.45
C SER A 131 -9.88 3.08 2.61
N LEU A 132 -10.04 2.58 3.84
CA LEU A 132 -10.85 1.40 4.14
C LEU A 132 -12.31 1.73 4.44
N ALA A 133 -12.57 2.90 5.01
CA ALA A 133 -13.93 3.35 5.34
C ALA A 133 -14.80 3.57 4.08
N LEU A 134 -14.16 3.86 2.95
CA LEU A 134 -14.82 4.10 1.66
C LEU A 134 -15.15 2.82 0.88
N SER A 135 -14.71 1.65 1.37
CA SER A 135 -14.90 0.34 0.71
C SER A 135 -16.16 -0.42 1.18
N SER A 136 -16.99 0.16 2.02
CA SER A 136 -18.17 -0.50 2.60
C SER A 136 -19.43 -0.31 1.76
N ASP A 137 -19.44 -0.79 0.51
CA ASP A 137 -20.68 -1.09 -0.21
C ASP A 137 -21.07 -2.56 0.06
N ARG A 138 -21.80 -2.77 1.16
CA ARG A 138 -22.70 -3.90 1.33
C ARG A 138 -24.07 -3.39 1.73
N PRO A 139 -25.12 -3.68 0.98
CA PRO A 139 -26.48 -3.58 1.49
C PRO A 139 -26.74 -4.78 2.41
N ASP A 140 -26.73 -4.60 3.71
CA ASP A 140 -27.29 -5.56 4.66
C ASP A 140 -28.71 -5.09 5.06
N PRO A 141 -29.76 -5.90 4.81
CA PRO A 141 -31.14 -5.51 5.12
C PRO A 141 -31.57 -5.91 6.53
N SER A 142 -30.73 -6.08 7.50
CA SER A 142 -31.17 -6.38 8.86
C SER A 142 -30.19 -6.03 9.96
N THR A 143 -30.05 -4.74 10.27
CA THR A 143 -29.78 -4.34 11.66
C THR A 143 -30.07 -2.85 11.85
N SER A 144 -31.12 -2.57 12.59
CA SER A 144 -31.53 -1.24 13.02
C SER A 144 -30.47 -0.58 13.90
N TYR A 145 -29.66 0.30 13.34
CA TYR A 145 -28.83 1.21 14.12
C TYR A 145 -29.37 2.63 14.00
N ARG A 146 -29.90 3.14 15.09
CA ARG A 146 -30.47 4.47 15.22
C ARG A 146 -29.32 5.49 15.31
N PRO A 147 -29.23 6.49 14.41
CA PRO A 147 -28.18 7.50 14.50
C PRO A 147 -28.49 8.49 15.63
N LEU A 148 -27.53 8.72 16.49
CA LEU A 148 -27.54 9.85 17.41
C LEU A 148 -27.19 11.10 16.61
N THR A 149 -28.14 11.99 16.51
CA THR A 149 -28.10 13.25 15.78
C THR A 149 -27.20 14.30 16.42
N LYS A 150 -26.55 15.08 15.51
CA LYS A 150 -26.03 16.44 15.67
C LYS A 150 -24.60 16.60 16.20
N ASN A 151 -23.69 16.65 15.28
CA ASN A 151 -22.85 17.80 14.90
C ASN A 151 -22.06 17.38 13.66
N VAL A 152 -22.69 17.58 12.49
CA VAL A 152 -22.01 17.42 11.19
C VAL A 152 -21.18 18.69 10.99
N ILE A 153 -19.85 18.56 11.17
CA ILE A 153 -18.94 19.47 10.51
C ILE A 153 -18.93 18.97 9.06
N GLU A 154 -19.50 19.74 8.17
CA GLU A 154 -19.39 19.53 6.73
C GLU A 154 -17.91 19.64 6.35
N PHE A 155 -17.28 18.49 6.17
CA PHE A 155 -16.02 18.43 5.43
C PHE A 155 -16.35 18.55 3.94
N PRO A 156 -15.60 19.35 3.16
CA PRO A 156 -15.77 19.38 1.72
C PRO A 156 -15.60 17.95 1.18
N SER A 157 -16.47 17.56 0.25
CA SER A 157 -16.44 16.25 -0.41
C SER A 157 -15.02 15.93 -0.84
N PRO A 158 -14.47 14.73 -0.51
CA PRO A 158 -13.14 14.38 -0.92
C PRO A 158 -13.07 14.44 -2.44
N ASN A 159 -12.14 15.24 -2.94
CA ASN A 159 -11.86 15.35 -4.35
C ASN A 159 -11.54 13.95 -4.87
N LEU A 160 -12.20 13.49 -5.93
CA LEU A 160 -11.94 12.16 -6.55
C LEU A 160 -10.47 11.93 -6.88
N GLU A 161 -9.67 12.99 -6.93
CA GLU A 161 -8.22 12.95 -7.13
C GLU A 161 -7.44 12.29 -5.96
N SER A 162 -8.01 12.24 -4.75
CA SER A 162 -7.35 11.67 -3.56
C SER A 162 -7.33 10.12 -3.51
N LEU A 163 -7.96 9.44 -4.47
CA LEU A 163 -8.05 7.97 -4.54
C LEU A 163 -7.06 7.34 -5.54
N ARG A 164 -6.21 8.12 -6.18
CA ARG A 164 -5.25 7.63 -7.17
C ARG A 164 -3.97 7.18 -6.47
N ARG A 165 -3.47 5.99 -6.83
CA ARG A 165 -2.33 5.36 -6.15
C ARG A 165 -1.15 5.23 -7.08
N HIS A 166 0.01 5.70 -6.63
CA HIS A 166 1.30 5.41 -7.19
C HIS A 166 2.09 4.64 -6.14
N GLU A 167 2.21 3.35 -6.32
CA GLU A 167 2.81 2.44 -5.35
C GLU A 167 4.12 1.87 -5.93
N VAL A 168 5.11 1.66 -5.08
CA VAL A 168 6.35 0.98 -5.46
C VAL A 168 6.52 -0.29 -4.66
N MET A 169 7.00 -1.33 -5.32
CA MET A 169 7.40 -2.58 -4.70
C MET A 169 8.85 -2.90 -5.00
N PHE A 170 9.63 -3.05 -3.93
CA PHE A 170 10.98 -3.58 -3.97
C PHE A 170 10.95 -5.05 -3.57
N HIS A 171 11.57 -5.93 -4.34
CA HIS A 171 11.52 -7.36 -4.08
C HIS A 171 12.87 -8.04 -4.33
N SER A 172 13.13 -9.10 -3.58
CA SER A 172 14.22 -10.05 -3.77
C SER A 172 13.72 -11.46 -4.10
N ASP A 173 12.39 -11.67 -4.06
CA ASP A 173 11.70 -12.93 -4.33
C ASP A 173 10.60 -12.70 -5.37
N ASP A 174 10.82 -13.18 -6.58
CA ASP A 174 9.87 -13.04 -7.71
C ASP A 174 8.51 -13.68 -7.43
N ARG A 175 8.46 -14.72 -6.61
CA ARG A 175 7.20 -15.42 -6.34
C ARG A 175 6.24 -14.54 -5.57
N GLN A 176 6.69 -13.95 -4.47
CA GLN A 176 5.87 -13.08 -3.64
C GLN A 176 5.54 -11.77 -4.37
N PHE A 177 6.48 -11.28 -5.16
CA PHE A 177 6.29 -10.13 -6.03
C PHE A 177 5.14 -10.35 -7.02
N LEU A 178 5.20 -11.44 -7.79
CA LEU A 178 4.17 -11.77 -8.76
C LEU A 178 2.82 -12.09 -8.11
N ASP A 179 2.78 -12.63 -6.88
CA ASP A 179 1.53 -12.81 -6.14
C ASP A 179 0.82 -11.46 -5.90
N ARG A 180 1.57 -10.42 -5.55
CA ARG A 180 1.03 -9.08 -5.34
C ARG A 180 0.62 -8.39 -6.63
N VAL A 181 1.44 -8.49 -7.68
CA VAL A 181 1.10 -7.98 -9.01
C VAL A 181 -0.18 -8.66 -9.51
N THR A 182 -0.31 -9.99 -9.30
CA THR A 182 -1.52 -10.74 -9.64
C THR A 182 -2.74 -10.20 -8.92
N LEU A 183 -2.63 -9.90 -7.63
CA LEU A 183 -3.72 -9.33 -6.85
C LEU A 183 -4.10 -7.93 -7.36
N PHE A 184 -3.13 -7.07 -7.63
CA PHE A 184 -3.33 -5.71 -8.12
C PHE A 184 -4.02 -5.70 -9.49
N ILE A 185 -3.51 -6.44 -10.46
CA ILE A 185 -4.06 -6.54 -11.81
C ILE A 185 -5.37 -7.34 -11.80
N GLY A 186 -5.39 -8.48 -11.13
CA GLY A 186 -6.52 -9.40 -11.14
C GLY A 186 -7.78 -8.82 -10.48
N SER A 187 -7.64 -8.11 -9.36
CA SER A 187 -8.79 -7.43 -8.74
C SER A 187 -9.39 -6.36 -9.65
N THR A 188 -8.54 -5.61 -10.36
CA THR A 188 -8.98 -4.58 -11.31
C THR A 188 -9.74 -5.20 -12.49
N LEU A 189 -9.22 -6.27 -13.08
CA LEU A 189 -9.87 -6.96 -14.20
C LEU A 189 -11.21 -7.62 -13.79
N LYS A 190 -11.27 -8.22 -12.58
CA LYS A 190 -12.51 -8.81 -12.04
C LYS A 190 -13.59 -7.77 -11.78
N ALA A 191 -13.21 -6.55 -11.44
CA ALA A 191 -14.14 -5.43 -11.29
C ALA A 191 -14.61 -4.84 -12.64
N GLY A 192 -14.29 -5.46 -13.77
CA GLY A 192 -14.69 -4.98 -15.11
C GLY A 192 -13.84 -3.83 -15.65
N ASN A 193 -12.81 -3.45 -14.94
CA ASN A 193 -11.83 -2.43 -15.32
C ASN A 193 -10.74 -2.99 -16.25
N ALA A 194 -9.74 -2.16 -16.60
CA ALA A 194 -8.67 -2.54 -17.51
C ALA A 194 -7.29 -2.51 -16.84
N ALA A 195 -6.33 -3.20 -17.45
CA ALA A 195 -4.96 -3.25 -16.97
C ALA A 195 -3.94 -3.13 -18.11
N ILE A 196 -2.83 -2.42 -17.84
CA ILE A 196 -1.65 -2.31 -18.71
C ILE A 196 -0.47 -2.88 -17.93
N VAL A 197 0.27 -3.79 -18.56
CA VAL A 197 1.43 -4.46 -17.96
C VAL A 197 2.64 -4.20 -18.84
N ALA A 198 3.62 -3.42 -18.39
CA ALA A 198 4.90 -3.21 -19.04
C ALA A 198 5.99 -3.94 -18.24
N ALA A 199 6.28 -5.19 -18.58
CA ALA A 199 7.12 -6.08 -17.80
C ALA A 199 8.05 -6.91 -18.68
N THR A 200 9.02 -7.57 -18.05
CA THR A 200 9.91 -8.54 -18.71
C THR A 200 9.12 -9.73 -19.27
N GLU A 201 9.64 -10.41 -20.28
CA GLU A 201 8.97 -11.57 -20.90
C GLU A 201 8.63 -12.65 -19.86
N SER A 202 9.58 -12.94 -18.95
CA SER A 202 9.41 -13.92 -17.89
C SER A 202 8.23 -13.56 -16.97
N HIS A 203 8.17 -12.31 -16.53
CA HIS A 203 7.10 -11.86 -15.63
C HIS A 203 5.74 -11.80 -16.33
N ARG A 204 5.69 -11.37 -17.60
CA ARG A 204 4.45 -11.39 -18.39
C ARG A 204 3.88 -12.80 -18.55
N ALA A 205 4.72 -13.80 -18.90
CA ALA A 205 4.30 -15.18 -19.05
C ALA A 205 3.80 -15.79 -17.72
N ASN A 206 4.54 -15.56 -16.63
CA ASN A 206 4.16 -16.02 -15.29
C ASN A 206 2.87 -15.37 -14.81
N LEU A 207 2.69 -14.07 -15.08
CA LEU A 207 1.51 -13.32 -14.65
C LEU A 207 0.23 -13.83 -15.32
N LEU A 208 0.27 -14.22 -16.60
CA LEU A 208 -0.91 -14.79 -17.29
C LEU A 208 -1.41 -16.04 -16.57
N THR A 209 -0.53 -16.99 -16.29
CA THR A 209 -0.88 -18.24 -15.56
C THR A 209 -1.44 -17.97 -14.18
N ARG A 210 -0.87 -16.98 -13.48
CA ARG A 210 -1.33 -16.60 -12.14
C ARG A 210 -2.69 -15.91 -12.16
N LEU A 211 -2.97 -15.06 -13.15
CA LEU A 211 -4.26 -14.41 -13.33
C LEU A 211 -5.36 -15.43 -13.61
N GLU A 212 -5.09 -16.44 -14.44
CA GLU A 212 -6.02 -17.56 -14.64
C GLU A 212 -6.31 -18.31 -13.34
N THR A 213 -5.24 -18.65 -12.58
CA THR A 213 -5.36 -19.31 -11.27
C THR A 213 -6.12 -18.44 -10.26
N TYR A 214 -5.95 -17.13 -10.34
CA TYR A 214 -6.69 -16.15 -9.52
C TYR A 214 -8.18 -16.07 -9.95
N GLY A 215 -8.56 -16.69 -11.06
CA GLY A 215 -9.94 -16.75 -11.57
C GLY A 215 -10.31 -15.54 -12.43
N VAL A 216 -9.36 -14.97 -13.15
CA VAL A 216 -9.60 -14.00 -14.24
C VAL A 216 -9.67 -14.77 -15.53
N ASP A 217 -10.72 -14.56 -16.33
CA ASP A 217 -10.74 -15.01 -17.72
C ASP A 217 -9.85 -14.05 -18.55
N ILE A 218 -8.54 -14.36 -18.54
CA ILE A 218 -7.55 -13.50 -19.15
C ILE A 218 -7.67 -13.48 -20.68
N SER A 219 -8.10 -14.59 -21.28
CA SER A 219 -8.29 -14.67 -22.73
C SER A 219 -9.38 -13.69 -23.19
N VAL A 220 -10.50 -13.66 -22.48
CA VAL A 220 -11.58 -12.70 -22.73
C VAL A 220 -11.12 -11.26 -22.45
N ALA A 221 -10.33 -11.02 -21.40
CA ALA A 221 -9.81 -9.69 -21.12
C ALA A 221 -8.87 -9.16 -22.21
N ILE A 222 -8.04 -10.05 -22.79
CA ILE A 222 -7.16 -9.72 -23.93
C ILE A 222 -8.00 -9.45 -25.18
N GLU A 223 -8.94 -10.33 -25.52
CA GLU A 223 -9.80 -10.18 -26.71
C GLU A 223 -10.63 -8.88 -26.67
N GLN A 224 -11.10 -8.51 -25.49
CA GLN A 224 -11.83 -7.27 -25.27
C GLN A 224 -10.93 -6.02 -25.26
N GLY A 225 -9.60 -6.17 -25.22
CA GLY A 225 -8.65 -5.04 -25.10
C GLY A 225 -8.57 -4.45 -23.68
N ARG A 226 -9.10 -5.15 -22.65
CA ARG A 226 -9.01 -4.73 -21.25
C ARG A 226 -7.69 -5.12 -20.58
N TYR A 227 -6.95 -6.06 -21.14
CA TYR A 227 -5.60 -6.43 -20.70
C TYR A 227 -4.61 -6.16 -21.83
N LEU A 228 -3.70 -5.22 -21.63
CA LEU A 228 -2.66 -4.85 -22.57
C LEU A 228 -1.30 -5.19 -21.95
N ALA A 229 -0.51 -6.01 -22.65
CA ALA A 229 0.82 -6.39 -22.20
C ALA A 229 1.88 -5.87 -23.17
N LEU A 230 2.92 -5.25 -22.65
CA LEU A 230 4.04 -4.67 -23.36
C LEU A 230 5.35 -5.26 -22.83
N ASP A 231 6.33 -5.42 -23.67
CA ASP A 231 7.69 -5.63 -23.20
C ASP A 231 8.22 -4.33 -22.58
N ALA A 232 8.87 -4.42 -21.41
CA ALA A 232 9.31 -3.24 -20.69
C ALA A 232 10.44 -2.49 -21.42
N ALA A 233 11.35 -3.21 -22.09
CA ALA A 233 12.43 -2.59 -22.87
C ALA A 233 11.89 -1.94 -24.15
N ASP A 234 10.96 -2.60 -24.85
CA ASP A 234 10.29 -2.04 -26.01
C ASP A 234 9.50 -0.78 -25.62
N ALA A 235 8.76 -0.81 -24.50
CA ALA A 235 8.04 0.35 -24.00
C ALA A 235 8.99 1.52 -23.71
N LEU A 236 10.11 1.29 -23.02
CA LEU A 236 11.15 2.30 -22.79
C LEU A 236 11.65 2.92 -24.09
N SER A 237 11.91 2.10 -25.12
CA SER A 237 12.46 2.57 -26.39
C SER A 237 11.58 3.60 -27.09
N THR A 238 10.26 3.58 -26.83
CA THR A 238 9.30 4.49 -27.48
C THR A 238 9.43 5.93 -27.01
N PHE A 239 9.80 6.16 -25.76
CA PHE A 239 9.86 7.51 -25.16
C PHE A 239 11.24 7.91 -24.61
N MET A 240 12.25 7.03 -24.65
CA MET A 240 13.61 7.42 -24.27
C MET A 240 14.31 8.22 -25.37
N ARG A 241 14.97 9.33 -25.01
CA ARG A 241 15.79 10.16 -25.88
C ARG A 241 17.06 10.56 -25.15
N ASN A 242 18.20 10.29 -25.73
CA ASN A 242 19.52 10.63 -25.17
C ASN A 242 19.69 10.14 -23.71
N GLY A 243 19.23 8.92 -23.42
CA GLY A 243 19.32 8.30 -22.10
C GLY A 243 18.35 8.86 -21.06
N LYS A 244 17.36 9.67 -21.45
CA LYS A 244 16.34 10.24 -20.54
C LYS A 244 14.94 10.04 -21.09
N PRO A 245 13.92 9.86 -20.23
CA PRO A 245 12.54 9.82 -20.70
C PRO A 245 12.11 11.21 -21.20
N ASP A 246 11.60 11.25 -22.43
CA ASP A 246 10.99 12.44 -23.01
C ASP A 246 9.55 12.57 -22.49
N PRO A 247 9.21 13.67 -21.80
CA PRO A 247 7.90 13.81 -21.16
C PRO A 247 6.73 13.79 -22.15
N ASP A 248 6.87 14.35 -23.32
CA ASP A 248 5.78 14.46 -24.29
C ASP A 248 5.52 13.11 -24.97
N LEU A 249 6.60 12.41 -25.33
CA LEU A 249 6.49 11.05 -25.87
C LEU A 249 5.92 10.06 -24.85
N PHE A 250 6.36 10.14 -23.58
CA PHE A 250 5.81 9.33 -22.49
C PHE A 250 4.31 9.57 -22.32
N MET A 251 3.90 10.83 -22.22
CA MET A 251 2.49 11.20 -22.03
C MET A 251 1.62 10.80 -23.21
N SER A 252 2.16 10.88 -24.46
CA SER A 252 1.45 10.42 -25.66
C SER A 252 1.31 8.91 -25.67
N ALA A 253 2.40 8.15 -25.47
CA ALA A 253 2.41 6.69 -25.54
C ALA A 253 1.46 6.06 -24.48
N PHE A 254 1.59 6.46 -23.22
CA PHE A 254 0.71 5.95 -22.17
C PHE A 254 -0.71 6.51 -22.26
N GLY A 255 -0.88 7.75 -22.72
CA GLY A 255 -2.20 8.34 -22.93
C GLY A 255 -3.04 7.58 -23.96
N ASP A 256 -2.43 7.15 -25.07
CA ASP A 256 -3.08 6.36 -26.12
C ASP A 256 -3.45 4.94 -25.61
N LEU A 257 -2.54 4.29 -24.88
CA LEU A 257 -2.79 2.98 -24.26
C LEU A 257 -3.93 3.05 -23.25
N ILE A 258 -3.92 4.04 -22.37
CA ILE A 258 -4.97 4.24 -21.36
C ILE A 258 -6.32 4.52 -22.05
N THR A 259 -6.33 5.37 -23.07
CA THR A 259 -7.54 5.69 -23.82
C THR A 259 -8.12 4.42 -24.47
N THR A 260 -7.27 3.57 -25.03
CA THR A 260 -7.66 2.29 -25.60
C THR A 260 -8.23 1.35 -24.55
N ALA A 261 -7.54 1.21 -23.42
CA ALA A 261 -7.95 0.37 -22.31
C ALA A 261 -9.30 0.83 -21.68
N VAL A 262 -9.48 2.13 -21.50
CA VAL A 262 -10.72 2.73 -20.99
C VAL A 262 -11.90 2.44 -21.92
N LYS A 263 -11.74 2.58 -23.24
CA LYS A 263 -12.79 2.29 -24.23
C LYS A 263 -13.21 0.83 -24.24
N ALA A 264 -12.35 -0.06 -23.80
CA ALA A 264 -12.61 -1.51 -23.73
C ALA A 264 -13.42 -1.89 -22.48
N THR A 265 -13.57 -1.01 -21.51
CA THR A 265 -14.35 -1.27 -20.29
C THR A 265 -15.84 -0.96 -20.50
N THR A 266 -16.69 -1.61 -19.69
CA THR A 266 -18.15 -1.39 -19.70
C THR A 266 -18.64 -0.74 -18.41
N VAL A 267 -17.73 -0.36 -17.51
CA VAL A 267 -18.05 0.26 -16.22
C VAL A 267 -18.26 1.77 -16.38
N GLU A 268 -19.12 2.35 -15.55
CA GLU A 268 -19.50 3.76 -15.63
C GLU A 268 -18.31 4.70 -15.33
N HIS A 269 -17.46 4.30 -14.38
CA HIS A 269 -16.27 5.06 -13.98
C HIS A 269 -15.03 4.18 -14.15
N PRO A 270 -14.50 4.05 -15.39
CA PRO A 270 -13.39 3.14 -15.69
C PRO A 270 -12.10 3.57 -15.00
N ARG A 271 -11.36 2.58 -14.52
CA ARG A 271 -10.00 2.74 -14.00
C ARG A 271 -9.05 1.81 -14.75
N VAL A 272 -7.78 2.18 -14.80
CA VAL A 272 -6.75 1.35 -15.41
C VAL A 272 -5.64 1.10 -14.40
N ALA A 273 -5.38 -0.17 -14.08
CA ALA A 273 -4.21 -0.56 -13.32
C ALA A 273 -3.00 -0.62 -14.26
N ILE A 274 -1.94 0.09 -13.94
CA ILE A 274 -0.67 0.04 -14.67
C ILE A 274 0.37 -0.63 -13.78
N PHE A 275 0.94 -1.72 -14.24
CA PHE A 275 2.12 -2.33 -13.63
C PHE A 275 3.32 -2.11 -14.56
N GLY A 276 4.44 -1.60 -14.01
CA GLY A 276 5.63 -1.28 -14.77
C GLY A 276 6.94 -1.71 -14.12
N GLU A 277 7.83 -2.35 -14.91
CA GLU A 277 9.22 -2.68 -14.57
C GLU A 277 10.24 -1.82 -15.34
N CYS A 278 9.78 -0.85 -16.11
CA CYS A 278 10.65 0.05 -16.88
C CYS A 278 11.71 0.75 -16.02
N VAL A 279 11.32 1.12 -14.81
CA VAL A 279 12.20 1.78 -13.83
C VAL A 279 13.31 0.85 -13.33
N HIS A 280 13.02 -0.44 -13.18
CA HIS A 280 14.01 -1.46 -12.82
C HIS A 280 15.10 -1.58 -13.89
N LEU A 281 14.70 -1.64 -15.17
CA LEU A 281 15.66 -1.71 -16.29
C LEU A 281 16.59 -0.49 -16.34
N LEU A 282 16.07 0.70 -16.06
CA LEU A 282 16.89 1.91 -15.96
C LEU A 282 17.90 1.86 -14.82
N CYS A 283 17.54 1.21 -13.71
CA CYS A 283 18.46 1.00 -12.60
C CYS A 283 19.55 -0.04 -12.93
N GLU A 284 19.22 -1.11 -13.66
CA GLU A 284 20.21 -2.09 -14.14
C GLU A 284 21.22 -1.47 -15.12
N GLU A 285 20.82 -0.42 -15.85
CA GLU A 285 21.68 0.35 -16.74
C GLU A 285 22.45 1.49 -16.03
N ASP A 286 22.49 1.47 -14.69
CA ASP A 286 23.07 2.56 -13.87
C ASP A 286 22.48 3.96 -14.16
N ASN A 287 21.26 4.03 -14.66
CA ASN A 287 20.58 5.26 -15.03
C ASN A 287 19.56 5.72 -13.98
N ALA A 288 20.04 5.89 -12.76
CA ALA A 288 19.22 6.28 -11.60
C ALA A 288 18.43 7.59 -11.81
N GLU A 289 19.03 8.56 -12.52
CA GLU A 289 18.37 9.84 -12.80
C GLU A 289 17.18 9.68 -13.73
N ALA A 290 17.27 8.85 -14.76
CA ALA A 290 16.16 8.54 -15.64
C ALA A 290 15.06 7.77 -14.90
N ALA A 291 15.42 6.86 -14.00
CA ALA A 291 14.45 6.15 -13.16
C ALA A 291 13.60 7.11 -12.32
N VAL A 292 14.23 8.06 -11.61
CA VAL A 292 13.50 9.07 -10.82
C VAL A 292 12.67 10.02 -11.71
N GLN A 293 13.15 10.36 -12.89
CA GLN A 293 12.36 11.17 -13.85
C GLN A 293 11.13 10.41 -14.34
N MET A 294 11.25 9.10 -14.54
CA MET A 294 10.15 8.22 -14.91
C MET A 294 9.05 8.21 -13.85
N GLU A 295 9.41 8.10 -12.55
CA GLU A 295 8.47 8.16 -11.45
C GLU A 295 7.71 9.48 -11.38
N LYS A 296 8.40 10.60 -11.64
CA LYS A 296 7.76 11.92 -11.74
C LYS A 296 6.76 12.00 -12.90
N LEU A 297 7.06 11.35 -14.03
CA LEU A 297 6.13 11.26 -15.15
C LEU A 297 4.92 10.38 -14.81
N GLY A 298 5.11 9.29 -14.06
CA GLY A 298 4.03 8.49 -13.46
C GLY A 298 3.10 9.33 -12.60
N ASN A 299 3.66 10.17 -11.73
CA ASN A 299 2.89 11.13 -10.92
C ASN A 299 2.12 12.15 -11.77
N ARG A 300 2.71 12.61 -12.87
CA ARG A 300 2.03 13.52 -13.82
C ARG A 300 0.86 12.80 -14.51
N LEU A 301 1.07 11.57 -14.96
CA LEU A 301 0.06 10.74 -15.59
C LEU A 301 -1.13 10.50 -14.65
N LEU A 302 -0.83 10.18 -13.39
CA LEU A 302 -1.82 9.96 -12.34
C LEU A 302 -2.76 11.15 -12.11
N ARG A 303 -2.28 12.38 -12.28
CA ARG A 303 -3.09 13.60 -12.10
C ARG A 303 -4.13 13.80 -13.18
N ILE A 304 -3.88 13.32 -14.39
CA ILE A 304 -4.72 13.61 -15.56
C ILE A 304 -5.48 12.40 -16.10
N GLN A 305 -5.12 11.19 -15.71
CA GLN A 305 -5.71 9.95 -16.17
C GLN A 305 -6.31 9.12 -15.02
N PRO A 306 -7.37 8.32 -15.24
CA PRO A 306 -8.00 7.49 -14.22
C PRO A 306 -7.19 6.21 -13.98
N VAL A 307 -5.96 6.32 -13.50
CA VAL A 307 -5.04 5.20 -13.35
C VAL A 307 -4.64 4.98 -11.90
N ASP A 308 -4.24 3.74 -11.59
CA ASP A 308 -3.45 3.35 -10.44
C ASP A 308 -2.16 2.73 -10.96
N ILE A 309 -1.01 3.08 -10.40
CA ILE A 309 0.30 2.65 -10.87
C ILE A 309 1.00 1.83 -9.78
N LEU A 310 1.58 0.70 -10.16
CA LEU A 310 2.48 -0.11 -9.35
C LEU A 310 3.80 -0.26 -10.08
N CYS A 311 4.88 0.30 -9.50
CA CYS A 311 6.23 0.17 -10.02
C CYS A 311 6.97 -0.97 -9.33
N GLY A 312 7.59 -1.88 -10.11
CA GLY A 312 8.36 -3.01 -9.62
C GLY A 312 9.86 -2.75 -9.72
N TYR A 313 10.59 -3.02 -8.63
CA TYR A 313 12.05 -2.99 -8.56
C TYR A 313 12.58 -4.30 -7.99
N SER A 314 13.39 -5.03 -8.76
CA SER A 314 14.21 -6.09 -8.21
C SER A 314 15.49 -5.46 -7.64
N VAL A 315 15.76 -5.65 -6.36
CA VAL A 315 16.87 -4.93 -5.72
C VAL A 315 17.61 -5.78 -4.72
N GLY A 316 18.94 -5.71 -4.82
CA GLY A 316 19.81 -5.81 -3.66
C GLY A 316 19.89 -4.47 -2.95
N ILE A 317 18.81 -4.06 -2.25
CA ILE A 317 18.69 -2.71 -1.68
C ILE A 317 19.71 -2.47 -0.58
N GLY A 318 20.51 -1.41 -0.72
CA GLY A 318 21.20 -0.78 0.40
C GLY A 318 22.62 -1.21 0.64
N GLN A 319 23.31 -1.83 -0.33
CA GLN A 319 24.73 -2.17 -0.20
C GLN A 319 25.67 -0.99 -0.47
N SER A 320 25.22 0.02 -1.23
CA SER A 320 26.01 1.22 -1.53
C SER A 320 25.26 2.50 -1.12
N ASP A 321 25.99 3.62 -0.96
CA ASP A 321 25.41 4.93 -0.67
C ASP A 321 24.55 5.44 -1.83
N ILE A 322 24.92 5.10 -3.07
CA ILE A 322 24.21 5.46 -4.30
C ILE A 322 22.84 4.75 -4.35
N GLU A 323 22.80 3.48 -4.02
CA GLU A 323 21.53 2.73 -3.96
C GLU A 323 20.59 3.25 -2.87
N ARG A 324 21.14 3.71 -1.74
CA ARG A 324 20.35 4.34 -0.66
C ARG A 324 19.77 5.68 -1.09
N ASP A 325 20.51 6.52 -1.80
CA ASP A 325 20.01 7.79 -2.33
C ASP A 325 18.91 7.56 -3.35
N LEU A 326 19.12 6.66 -4.32
CA LEU A 326 18.11 6.29 -5.31
C LEU A 326 16.84 5.77 -4.65
N PHE A 327 16.97 4.85 -3.69
CA PHE A 327 15.86 4.31 -2.93
C PHE A 327 15.04 5.42 -2.25
N GLN A 328 15.68 6.37 -1.56
CA GLN A 328 14.99 7.47 -0.91
C GLN A 328 14.26 8.37 -1.93
N ARG A 329 14.88 8.67 -3.06
CA ARG A 329 14.30 9.51 -4.11
C ARG A 329 13.11 8.83 -4.77
N VAL A 330 13.20 7.52 -5.03
CA VAL A 330 12.08 6.73 -5.55
C VAL A 330 10.94 6.69 -4.54
N CYS A 331 11.22 6.36 -3.28
CA CYS A 331 10.20 6.33 -2.23
C CYS A 331 9.45 7.67 -2.09
N ALA A 332 10.15 8.80 -2.27
CA ALA A 332 9.55 10.12 -2.16
C ALA A 332 8.51 10.44 -3.26
N GLU A 333 8.57 9.74 -4.39
CA GLU A 333 7.63 9.92 -5.50
C GLU A 333 6.36 9.06 -5.38
N HIS A 334 6.29 8.15 -4.40
CA HIS A 334 5.22 7.16 -4.29
C HIS A 334 4.30 7.39 -3.08
N SER A 335 3.03 7.07 -3.25
CA SER A 335 2.02 7.12 -2.18
C SER A 335 2.13 5.96 -1.21
N ALA A 336 2.71 4.83 -1.64
CA ALA A 336 2.99 3.67 -0.81
C ALA A 336 4.26 2.95 -1.29
N VAL A 337 5.03 2.43 -0.33
CA VAL A 337 6.27 1.68 -0.56
C VAL A 337 6.13 0.29 0.03
N HIS A 338 6.35 -0.73 -0.79
CA HIS A 338 6.32 -2.14 -0.39
C HIS A 338 7.73 -2.70 -0.46
N LEU A 339 8.20 -3.27 0.64
CA LEU A 339 9.53 -3.88 0.77
C LEU A 339 9.35 -5.34 1.12
N ARG A 340 9.97 -6.25 0.34
CA ARG A 340 9.96 -7.69 0.63
C ARG A 340 11.23 -8.38 0.14
#